data_f0d820e870f29b0a0c619fa749bb001e
#
_entry.id   f0d820e870f29b0a0c619fa749bb001e
#
_cell.length_a   1.000
_cell.length_b   1.000
_cell.length_c   1.000
_cell.angle_alpha   90.00
_cell.angle_beta   90.00
_cell.angle_gamma   90.00
#
_symmetry.space_group_name_H-M   'P 1'
#
loop_
_entity.id
_entity.type
_entity.pdbx_description
1 polymer ?
#
loop_
_entity_poly.entity_id
_entity_poly.type
_entity_poly.pdbx_seq_one_letter_code
_entity_poly.pdbx_strand_id
1 'polypeptide(L)'
;MEEKKIYKAIPAIMDEIGHIGKDKRNQQQGFMFRSIDQVMNTIKPLPSKHGVFIVPEIIETNREERLTKSGGTLIYTMHKIVYHFMADDGSQVVACVVGEGMDSADKSSNKAMAVAFKYACFQVFCIPTEEMAKDDPDNYTVEASKPSDAQLKTYIDNCETVEDFKTMKANWGVYISGNAELSAYANAHYAEIKKGGQQ
;
A
#
# COMPACT_ATOMS: atom_id res chain seq x y z
N MET A 1 27.27 -30.13 14.12
CA MET A 1 26.18 -29.65 13.24
C MET A 1 26.85 -28.93 12.10
N GLU A 2 26.62 -29.35 10.88
CA GLU A 2 27.13 -28.67 9.70
C GLU A 2 26.49 -27.26 9.62
N GLU A 3 27.30 -26.23 9.45
CA GLU A 3 26.85 -24.85 9.44
C GLU A 3 26.15 -24.55 8.10
N LYS A 4 24.87 -24.17 8.17
CA LYS A 4 24.05 -23.92 7.00
C LYS A 4 24.55 -22.70 6.22
N LYS A 5 24.79 -22.87 4.92
CA LYS A 5 25.43 -21.86 4.04
C LYS A 5 24.61 -20.56 3.98
N ILE A 6 23.28 -20.64 4.00
CA ILE A 6 22.41 -19.47 3.90
C ILE A 6 22.65 -18.45 5.04
N TYR A 7 22.96 -18.92 6.27
CA TYR A 7 23.21 -18.05 7.42
C TYR A 7 24.55 -17.31 7.36
N LYS A 8 25.49 -17.78 6.52
CA LYS A 8 26.70 -17.04 6.18
C LYS A 8 26.50 -16.12 4.98
N ALA A 9 25.74 -16.58 4.00
CA ALA A 9 25.52 -15.85 2.75
C ALA A 9 24.72 -14.56 2.96
N ILE A 10 23.62 -14.60 3.76
CA ILE A 10 22.81 -13.42 4.01
C ILE A 10 23.60 -12.26 4.64
N PRO A 11 24.34 -12.44 5.76
CA PRO A 11 25.17 -11.38 6.31
C PRO A 11 26.23 -10.88 5.34
N ALA A 12 26.89 -11.76 4.59
CA ALA A 12 27.89 -11.36 3.60
C ALA A 12 27.29 -10.50 2.47
N ILE A 13 26.06 -10.81 2.04
CA ILE A 13 25.32 -9.96 1.09
C ILE A 13 24.99 -8.60 1.72
N MET A 14 24.56 -8.59 2.99
CA MET A 14 24.23 -7.35 3.72
C MET A 14 25.44 -6.41 3.81
N ASP A 15 26.64 -6.96 4.09
CA ASP A 15 27.87 -6.18 4.20
C ASP A 15 28.30 -5.57 2.85
N GLU A 16 27.97 -6.23 1.74
CA GLU A 16 28.33 -5.76 0.39
C GLU A 16 27.27 -4.82 -0.22
N ILE A 17 26.00 -4.88 0.22
CA ILE A 17 24.97 -3.99 -0.27
C ILE A 17 25.19 -2.58 0.29
N GLY A 18 25.57 -1.67 -0.60
CA GLY A 18 25.59 -0.26 -0.27
C GLY A 18 24.18 0.35 -0.21
N HIS A 19 24.13 1.63 0.10
CA HIS A 19 22.91 2.43 0.06
C HIS A 19 22.29 2.49 -1.34
N ILE A 20 20.99 2.25 -1.46
CA ILE A 20 20.23 2.39 -2.71
C ILE A 20 19.41 3.69 -2.63
N GLY A 21 19.88 4.73 -3.34
CA GLY A 21 19.22 6.03 -3.39
C GLY A 21 17.93 6.04 -4.23
N LYS A 22 17.18 7.15 -4.16
CA LYS A 22 16.04 7.45 -5.06
C LYS A 22 16.56 8.25 -6.25
N ASP A 23 16.67 7.66 -7.44
CA ASP A 23 17.15 8.30 -8.66
C ASP A 23 16.09 8.45 -9.76
N LYS A 24 14.92 7.85 -9.58
CA LYS A 24 13.79 7.96 -10.50
C LYS A 24 12.73 8.93 -9.98
N ARG A 25 12.21 9.79 -10.88
CA ARG A 25 11.12 10.71 -10.58
C ARG A 25 9.82 10.23 -11.21
N ASN A 26 8.75 10.15 -10.42
CA ASN A 26 7.41 9.95 -10.96
C ASN A 26 6.95 11.26 -11.61
N GLN A 27 6.79 11.24 -12.93
CA GLN A 27 6.44 12.45 -13.71
C GLN A 27 5.02 12.94 -13.47
N GLN A 28 4.10 12.05 -13.06
CA GLN A 28 2.70 12.40 -12.81
C GLN A 28 2.47 12.97 -11.39
N GLN A 29 3.18 12.45 -10.41
CA GLN A 29 2.99 12.79 -9.00
C GLN A 29 4.17 13.56 -8.39
N GLY A 30 5.28 13.73 -9.14
CA GLY A 30 6.40 14.58 -8.79
C GLY A 30 7.38 14.05 -7.74
N PHE A 31 7.13 12.91 -7.12
CA PHE A 31 8.02 12.34 -6.09
C PHE A 31 9.16 11.50 -6.67
N MET A 32 10.25 11.41 -5.91
CA MET A 32 11.38 10.53 -6.21
C MET A 32 11.13 9.12 -5.66
N PHE A 33 11.46 8.08 -6.44
CA PHE A 33 11.29 6.68 -6.01
C PHE A 33 12.45 5.78 -6.46
N ARG A 34 12.57 4.63 -5.81
CA ARG A 34 13.45 3.54 -6.22
C ARG A 34 12.69 2.61 -7.14
N SER A 35 13.15 2.48 -8.37
CA SER A 35 12.54 1.53 -9.30
C SER A 35 12.95 0.10 -8.97
N ILE A 36 12.14 -0.87 -9.39
CA ILE A 36 12.50 -2.28 -9.28
C ILE A 36 13.78 -2.59 -10.04
N ASP A 37 13.99 -1.98 -11.21
CA ASP A 37 15.19 -2.17 -12.02
C ASP A 37 16.46 -1.75 -11.28
N GLN A 38 16.42 -0.62 -10.57
CA GLN A 38 17.53 -0.14 -9.76
C GLN A 38 17.87 -1.13 -8.63
N VAL A 39 16.85 -1.60 -7.91
CA VAL A 39 17.03 -2.61 -6.85
C VAL A 39 17.60 -3.91 -7.43
N MET A 40 17.04 -4.39 -8.54
CA MET A 40 17.52 -5.59 -9.22
C MET A 40 18.97 -5.46 -9.69
N ASN A 41 19.33 -4.32 -10.30
CA ASN A 41 20.69 -4.09 -10.78
C ASN A 41 21.72 -4.05 -9.64
N THR A 42 21.33 -3.51 -8.49
CA THR A 42 22.20 -3.45 -7.30
C THR A 42 22.35 -4.83 -6.64
N ILE A 43 21.24 -5.57 -6.50
CA ILE A 43 21.22 -6.83 -5.76
C ILE A 43 21.70 -8.01 -6.62
N LYS A 44 21.36 -8.06 -7.91
CA LYS A 44 21.60 -9.20 -8.80
C LYS A 44 22.99 -9.85 -8.69
N PRO A 45 24.10 -9.10 -8.65
CA PRO A 45 25.42 -9.73 -8.57
C PRO A 45 25.69 -10.44 -7.24
N LEU A 46 25.07 -10.02 -6.15
CA LEU A 46 25.41 -10.44 -4.80
C LEU A 46 24.88 -11.84 -4.45
N PRO A 47 23.59 -12.17 -4.64
CA PRO A 47 23.11 -13.54 -4.44
C PRO A 47 23.90 -14.56 -5.25
N SER A 48 24.15 -14.29 -6.53
CA SER A 48 24.94 -15.17 -7.38
C SER A 48 26.38 -15.36 -6.86
N LYS A 49 27.03 -14.29 -6.39
CA LYS A 49 28.39 -14.34 -5.81
C LYS A 49 28.45 -15.20 -4.54
N HIS A 50 27.39 -15.13 -3.72
CA HIS A 50 27.30 -15.84 -2.44
C HIS A 50 26.53 -17.17 -2.51
N GLY A 51 26.23 -17.67 -3.74
CA GLY A 51 25.56 -18.96 -3.95
C GLY A 51 24.11 -18.98 -3.46
N VAL A 52 23.41 -17.83 -3.51
CA VAL A 52 22.02 -17.70 -3.13
C VAL A 52 21.14 -17.50 -4.37
N PHE A 53 19.99 -18.15 -4.41
CA PHE A 53 18.94 -17.90 -5.38
C PHE A 53 17.60 -17.65 -4.67
N ILE A 54 16.72 -16.89 -5.33
CA ILE A 54 15.47 -16.41 -4.72
C ILE A 54 14.31 -16.93 -5.54
N VAL A 55 13.38 -17.64 -4.88
CA VAL A 55 12.18 -18.21 -5.50
C VAL A 55 10.94 -17.60 -4.86
N PRO A 56 10.08 -16.90 -5.63
CA PRO A 56 8.81 -16.40 -5.12
C PRO A 56 7.72 -17.49 -5.18
N GLU A 57 6.84 -17.51 -4.17
CA GLU A 57 5.63 -18.32 -4.11
C GLU A 57 4.45 -17.42 -3.75
N ILE A 58 3.48 -17.27 -4.66
CA ILE A 58 2.26 -16.51 -4.40
C ILE A 58 1.29 -17.43 -3.65
N ILE A 59 1.02 -17.11 -2.38
CA ILE A 59 0.14 -17.91 -1.51
C ILE A 59 -1.28 -17.37 -1.42
N GLU A 60 -1.47 -16.09 -1.75
CA GLU A 60 -2.79 -15.45 -1.73
C GLU A 60 -2.84 -14.32 -2.77
N THR A 61 -4.00 -14.21 -3.45
CA THR A 61 -4.26 -13.11 -4.38
C THR A 61 -5.63 -12.53 -4.11
N ASN A 62 -5.70 -11.22 -3.91
CA ASN A 62 -6.94 -10.46 -3.91
C ASN A 62 -6.93 -9.47 -5.07
N ARG A 63 -8.02 -9.43 -5.84
CA ARG A 63 -8.19 -8.52 -6.97
C ARG A 63 -9.52 -7.79 -6.85
N GLU A 64 -9.46 -6.47 -6.92
CA GLU A 64 -10.61 -5.58 -6.84
C GLU A 64 -10.63 -4.64 -8.04
N GLU A 65 -11.80 -4.45 -8.62
CA GLU A 65 -12.02 -3.48 -9.70
C GLU A 65 -12.83 -2.31 -9.16
N ARG A 66 -12.35 -1.09 -9.41
CA ARG A 66 -13.01 0.15 -9.00
C ARG A 66 -13.26 1.04 -10.20
N LEU A 67 -14.47 1.55 -10.33
CA LEU A 67 -14.79 2.53 -11.36
C LEU A 67 -14.25 3.90 -10.99
N THR A 68 -13.64 4.58 -11.96
CA THR A 68 -13.23 5.98 -11.81
C THR A 68 -14.42 6.91 -12.06
N LYS A 69 -14.32 8.15 -11.59
CA LYS A 69 -15.33 9.19 -11.85
C LYS A 69 -15.55 9.47 -13.36
N SER A 70 -14.56 9.17 -14.19
CA SER A 70 -14.60 9.32 -15.65
C SER A 70 -15.11 8.09 -16.40
N GLY A 71 -15.59 7.05 -15.70
CA GLY A 71 -16.11 5.81 -16.29
C GLY A 71 -15.06 4.78 -16.69
N GLY A 72 -13.78 5.01 -16.39
CA GLY A 72 -12.73 4.03 -16.57
C GLY A 72 -12.67 3.04 -15.40
N THR A 73 -12.01 1.90 -15.60
CA THR A 73 -11.80 0.89 -14.55
C THR A 73 -10.35 0.95 -14.04
N LEU A 74 -10.18 0.89 -12.73
CA LEU A 74 -8.89 0.65 -12.07
C LEU A 74 -8.91 -0.73 -11.44
N ILE A 75 -7.85 -1.49 -11.68
CA ILE A 75 -7.65 -2.83 -11.15
C ILE A 75 -6.62 -2.75 -10.04
N TYR A 76 -7.02 -3.10 -8.84
CA TYR A 76 -6.14 -3.27 -7.69
C TYR A 76 -5.86 -4.75 -7.51
N THR A 77 -4.58 -5.11 -7.42
CA THR A 77 -4.17 -6.48 -7.13
C THR A 77 -3.26 -6.48 -5.92
N MET A 78 -3.59 -7.31 -4.96
CA MET A 78 -2.80 -7.56 -3.77
C MET A 78 -2.35 -9.02 -3.78
N HIS A 79 -1.03 -9.24 -3.69
CA HIS A 79 -0.45 -10.56 -3.56
C HIS A 79 0.25 -10.70 -2.21
N LYS A 80 -0.01 -11.81 -1.52
CA LYS A 80 0.81 -12.27 -0.41
C LYS A 80 1.81 -13.28 -0.96
N ILE A 81 3.09 -12.94 -0.88
CA ILE A 81 4.18 -13.67 -1.55
C ILE A 81 5.18 -14.11 -0.50
N VAL A 82 5.53 -15.39 -0.55
CA VAL A 82 6.63 -15.97 0.20
C VAL A 82 7.86 -15.99 -0.71
N TYR A 83 8.96 -15.41 -0.27
CA TYR A 83 10.25 -15.45 -0.95
C TYR A 83 11.18 -16.41 -0.21
N HIS A 84 11.63 -17.45 -0.92
CA HIS A 84 12.60 -18.43 -0.44
C HIS A 84 13.99 -18.00 -0.89
N PHE A 85 14.84 -17.61 0.04
CA PHE A 85 16.26 -17.32 -0.19
C PHE A 85 17.03 -18.60 0.10
N MET A 86 17.50 -19.29 -0.94
CA MET A 86 18.02 -20.66 -0.85
C MET A 86 19.51 -20.70 -1.20
N ALA A 87 20.27 -21.49 -0.47
CA ALA A 87 21.65 -21.83 -0.80
C ALA A 87 21.74 -23.24 -1.43
N ASP A 88 22.89 -23.56 -2.01
CA ASP A 88 23.16 -24.82 -2.73
C ASP A 88 23.15 -26.09 -1.84
N ASP A 89 23.26 -25.91 -0.52
CA ASP A 89 23.13 -26.99 0.48
C ASP A 89 21.66 -27.26 0.88
N GLY A 90 20.71 -26.59 0.22
CA GLY A 90 19.28 -26.67 0.53
C GLY A 90 18.83 -25.89 1.77
N SER A 91 19.74 -25.20 2.45
CA SER A 91 19.35 -24.30 3.53
C SER A 91 18.66 -23.05 3.00
N GLN A 92 17.68 -22.53 3.76
CA GLN A 92 16.89 -21.37 3.33
C GLN A 92 16.53 -20.44 4.47
N VAL A 93 16.29 -19.18 4.13
CA VAL A 93 15.59 -18.17 4.91
C VAL A 93 14.35 -17.75 4.13
N VAL A 94 13.23 -17.56 4.82
CA VAL A 94 11.93 -17.27 4.19
C VAL A 94 11.43 -15.90 4.65
N ALA A 95 10.97 -15.10 3.70
CA ALA A 95 10.30 -13.83 3.97
C ALA A 95 8.90 -13.82 3.33
N CYS A 96 7.89 -13.42 4.10
CA CYS A 96 6.52 -13.25 3.60
C CYS A 96 6.20 -11.76 3.50
N VAL A 97 5.83 -11.30 2.32
CA VAL A 97 5.58 -9.88 2.03
C VAL A 97 4.26 -9.74 1.27
N VAL A 98 3.54 -8.66 1.56
CA VAL A 98 2.36 -8.25 0.78
C VAL A 98 2.77 -7.17 -0.21
N GLY A 99 2.44 -7.37 -1.48
CA GLY A 99 2.62 -6.38 -2.53
C GLY A 99 1.29 -5.94 -3.10
N GLU A 100 1.14 -4.64 -3.30
CA GLU A 100 -0.05 -4.05 -3.92
C GLU A 100 0.34 -3.36 -5.22
N GLY A 101 -0.51 -3.54 -6.25
CA GLY A 101 -0.37 -2.90 -7.55
C GLY A 101 -1.69 -2.41 -8.09
N MET A 102 -1.68 -1.22 -8.65
CA MET A 102 -2.84 -0.62 -9.32
C MET A 102 -2.51 -0.37 -10.79
N ASP A 103 -3.43 -0.74 -11.67
CA ASP A 103 -3.33 -0.47 -13.10
C ASP A 103 -4.70 -0.30 -13.73
N SER A 104 -4.77 0.41 -14.85
CA SER A 104 -6.01 0.55 -15.63
C SER A 104 -6.20 -0.55 -16.69
N ALA A 105 -5.22 -1.47 -16.81
CA ALA A 105 -5.22 -2.56 -17.80
C ALA A 105 -4.75 -3.88 -17.17
N ASP A 106 -3.70 -4.50 -17.69
CA ASP A 106 -3.27 -5.87 -17.37
C ASP A 106 -2.07 -5.98 -16.42
N LYS A 107 -1.50 -4.84 -15.96
CA LYS A 107 -0.21 -4.83 -15.27
C LYS A 107 -0.30 -4.72 -13.74
N SER A 108 -1.49 -4.72 -13.15
CA SER A 108 -1.65 -4.57 -11.69
C SER A 108 -0.92 -5.68 -10.91
N SER A 109 -1.02 -6.94 -11.38
CA SER A 109 -0.32 -8.08 -10.79
C SER A 109 1.20 -7.93 -10.87
N ASN A 110 1.73 -7.55 -12.05
CA ASN A 110 3.17 -7.35 -12.23
C ASN A 110 3.71 -6.22 -11.33
N LYS A 111 2.93 -5.15 -11.15
CA LYS A 111 3.27 -4.06 -10.24
C LYS A 111 3.28 -4.54 -8.79
N ALA A 112 2.29 -5.32 -8.37
CA ALA A 112 2.22 -5.92 -7.03
C ALA A 112 3.45 -6.81 -6.75
N MET A 113 3.81 -7.69 -7.68
CA MET A 113 4.99 -8.56 -7.57
C MET A 113 6.30 -7.76 -7.49
N ALA A 114 6.45 -6.72 -8.31
CA ALA A 114 7.63 -5.86 -8.31
C ALA A 114 7.80 -5.11 -6.98
N VAL A 115 6.71 -4.59 -6.43
CA VAL A 115 6.68 -3.93 -5.12
C VAL A 115 7.05 -4.93 -4.02
N ALA A 116 6.40 -6.11 -3.99
CA ALA A 116 6.67 -7.14 -3.00
C ALA A 116 8.15 -7.58 -3.01
N PHE A 117 8.72 -7.85 -4.19
CA PHE A 117 10.13 -8.25 -4.30
C PHE A 117 11.09 -7.18 -3.78
N LYS A 118 10.85 -5.93 -4.13
CA LYS A 118 11.65 -4.80 -3.64
C LYS A 118 11.67 -4.76 -2.10
N TYR A 119 10.50 -4.87 -1.48
CA TYR A 119 10.41 -4.84 -0.01
C TYR A 119 10.94 -6.12 0.65
N ALA A 120 10.80 -7.30 0.03
CA ALA A 120 11.44 -8.52 0.51
C ALA A 120 12.96 -8.34 0.60
N CYS A 121 13.58 -7.80 -0.45
CA CYS A 121 15.02 -7.53 -0.45
C CYS A 121 15.41 -6.48 0.60
N PHE A 122 14.66 -5.38 0.72
CA PHE A 122 14.96 -4.35 1.70
C PHE A 122 14.91 -4.87 3.14
N GLN A 123 13.93 -5.70 3.45
CA GLN A 123 13.75 -6.25 4.80
C GLN A 123 14.76 -7.36 5.11
N VAL A 124 15.00 -8.30 4.18
CA VAL A 124 15.90 -9.43 4.41
C VAL A 124 17.35 -8.97 4.49
N PHE A 125 17.76 -8.03 3.64
CA PHE A 125 19.12 -7.52 3.62
C PHE A 125 19.34 -6.24 4.43
N CYS A 126 18.34 -5.78 5.18
CA CYS A 126 18.39 -4.54 5.98
C CYS A 126 18.92 -3.34 5.19
N ILE A 127 18.49 -3.21 3.91
CA ILE A 127 18.99 -2.15 3.04
C ILE A 127 18.49 -0.80 3.54
N PRO A 128 19.39 0.13 3.94
CA PRO A 128 18.98 1.40 4.47
C PRO A 128 18.32 2.25 3.38
N THR A 129 17.24 2.90 3.74
CA THR A 129 16.60 3.90 2.87
C THR A 129 16.79 5.27 3.51
N GLU A 130 17.06 6.31 2.72
CA GLU A 130 17.19 7.69 3.26
C GLU A 130 15.94 8.16 4.00
N GLU A 131 14.79 7.60 3.69
CA GLU A 131 13.53 7.90 4.36
C GLU A 131 13.48 7.33 5.77
N MET A 132 14.03 6.14 6.00
CA MET A 132 14.13 5.57 7.36
C MET A 132 15.02 6.39 8.29
N ALA A 133 15.87 7.27 7.72
CA ALA A 133 16.75 8.14 8.48
C ALA A 133 16.17 9.57 8.67
N LYS A 134 15.20 9.97 7.83
CA LYS A 134 14.66 11.35 7.82
C LYS A 134 13.18 11.44 8.17
N ASP A 135 12.43 10.41 7.87
CA ASP A 135 10.99 10.37 8.06
C ASP A 135 10.66 9.17 8.94
N ASP A 136 10.41 9.45 10.21
CA ASP A 136 9.73 8.51 11.09
C ASP A 136 8.36 8.22 10.45
N PRO A 137 8.07 6.99 9.98
CA PRO A 137 6.78 6.66 9.38
C PRO A 137 5.60 6.91 10.33
N ASP A 138 5.87 7.00 11.64
CA ASP A 138 4.87 7.36 12.65
C ASP A 138 4.52 8.86 12.65
N ASN A 139 5.28 9.71 11.95
CA ASN A 139 5.00 11.15 11.82
C ASN A 139 4.06 11.51 10.66
N TYR A 140 3.73 10.60 9.77
CA TYR A 140 2.72 10.84 8.73
C TYR A 140 1.33 10.51 9.26
N THR A 141 0.68 11.51 9.82
CA THR A 141 -0.78 11.51 9.89
C THR A 141 -1.28 11.57 8.44
N VAL A 142 -1.74 10.45 7.90
CA VAL A 142 -2.52 10.47 6.66
C VAL A 142 -3.78 11.23 7.01
N GLU A 143 -3.84 12.52 6.68
CA GLU A 143 -5.13 13.21 6.68
C GLU A 143 -6.04 12.45 5.73
N ALA A 144 -7.08 11.85 6.28
CA ALA A 144 -8.11 11.21 5.48
C ALA A 144 -8.56 12.25 4.44
N SER A 145 -8.44 11.91 3.16
CA SER A 145 -8.82 12.82 2.08
C SER A 145 -10.23 13.33 2.36
N LYS A 146 -10.39 14.64 2.43
CA LYS A 146 -11.71 15.27 2.66
C LYS A 146 -12.74 14.62 1.73
N PRO A 147 -13.85 14.10 2.25
CA PRO A 147 -14.87 13.53 1.39
C PRO A 147 -15.40 14.62 0.45
N SER A 148 -15.65 14.26 -0.80
CA SER A 148 -16.28 15.18 -1.75
C SER A 148 -17.71 15.50 -1.33
N ASP A 149 -18.24 16.63 -1.77
CA ASP A 149 -19.64 17.02 -1.48
C ASP A 149 -20.64 15.93 -1.90
N ALA A 150 -20.36 15.22 -2.98
CA ALA A 150 -21.17 14.08 -3.43
C ALA A 150 -21.13 12.91 -2.44
N GLN A 151 -19.97 12.61 -1.87
CA GLN A 151 -19.82 11.57 -0.84
C GLN A 151 -20.51 12.00 0.46
N LEU A 152 -20.40 13.28 0.84
CA LEU A 152 -21.11 13.81 2.02
C LEU A 152 -22.63 13.74 1.84
N LYS A 153 -23.16 14.05 0.65
CA LYS A 153 -24.58 13.86 0.34
C LYS A 153 -24.99 12.39 0.49
N THR A 154 -24.22 11.46 -0.04
CA THR A 154 -24.47 10.01 0.10
C THR A 154 -24.48 9.57 1.57
N TYR A 155 -23.57 10.10 2.40
CA TYR A 155 -23.57 9.78 3.85
C TYR A 155 -24.80 10.33 4.56
N ILE A 156 -25.30 11.50 4.15
CA ILE A 156 -26.54 12.08 4.67
C ILE A 156 -27.74 11.21 4.26
N ASP A 157 -27.85 10.84 2.99
CA ASP A 157 -28.95 10.06 2.43
C ASP A 157 -29.06 8.65 3.04
N ASN A 158 -27.94 8.07 3.46
CA ASN A 158 -27.91 6.76 4.11
C ASN A 158 -28.34 6.77 5.60
N CYS A 159 -28.65 7.95 6.17
CA CYS A 159 -29.15 8.05 7.54
C CYS A 159 -30.66 7.78 7.54
N GLU A 160 -31.09 6.68 8.11
CA GLU A 160 -32.51 6.30 8.25
C GLU A 160 -33.08 6.68 9.62
N THR A 161 -32.23 6.80 10.64
CA THR A 161 -32.60 7.10 12.01
C THR A 161 -31.90 8.35 12.56
N VAL A 162 -32.45 8.92 13.63
CA VAL A 162 -31.81 10.04 14.35
C VAL A 162 -30.45 9.66 14.89
N GLU A 163 -30.23 8.39 15.25
CA GLU A 163 -28.96 7.91 15.77
C GLU A 163 -27.91 7.81 14.66
N ASP A 164 -28.31 7.33 13.47
CA ASP A 164 -27.43 7.31 12.28
C ASP A 164 -26.97 8.73 11.93
N PHE A 165 -27.92 9.69 11.96
CA PHE A 165 -27.60 11.08 11.67
C PHE A 165 -26.65 11.70 12.70
N LYS A 166 -26.78 11.36 13.99
CA LYS A 166 -25.83 11.81 15.02
C LYS A 166 -24.43 11.23 14.78
N THR A 167 -24.36 9.94 14.46
CA THR A 167 -23.10 9.25 14.14
C THR A 167 -22.43 9.84 12.91
N MET A 168 -23.19 10.05 11.84
CA MET A 168 -22.72 10.72 10.62
C MET A 168 -22.20 12.12 10.92
N LYS A 169 -22.95 12.91 11.72
CA LYS A 169 -22.55 14.26 12.11
C LYS A 169 -21.31 14.28 13.01
N ALA A 170 -21.12 13.30 13.88
CA ALA A 170 -19.88 13.16 14.68
C ALA A 170 -18.66 12.95 13.78
N ASN A 171 -18.79 12.16 12.73
CA ASN A 171 -17.70 11.85 11.82
C ASN A 171 -17.42 12.96 10.78
N TRP A 172 -18.45 13.60 10.25
CA TRP A 172 -18.35 14.47 9.07
C TRP A 172 -18.93 15.88 9.27
N GLY A 173 -19.45 16.17 10.45
CA GLY A 173 -20.15 17.45 10.75
C GLY A 173 -19.32 18.69 10.47
N VAL A 174 -18.01 18.65 10.70
CA VAL A 174 -17.10 19.78 10.43
C VAL A 174 -17.07 20.12 8.93
N TYR A 175 -17.07 19.12 8.06
CA TYR A 175 -17.06 19.32 6.60
C TYR A 175 -18.41 19.78 6.07
N ILE A 176 -19.50 19.25 6.64
CA ILE A 176 -20.88 19.63 6.29
C ILE A 176 -21.16 21.08 6.72
N SER A 177 -20.77 21.48 7.93
CA SER A 177 -21.00 22.84 8.44
C SER A 177 -20.17 23.91 7.73
N GLY A 178 -19.05 23.53 7.11
CA GLY A 178 -18.22 24.43 6.30
C GLY A 178 -18.81 24.74 4.91
N ASN A 179 -19.89 24.07 4.50
CA ASN A 179 -20.58 24.27 3.23
C ASN A 179 -22.06 24.56 3.46
N ALA A 180 -22.51 25.76 3.13
CA ALA A 180 -23.89 26.20 3.40
C ALA A 180 -24.96 25.34 2.69
N GLU A 181 -24.68 24.87 1.46
CA GLU A 181 -25.58 24.00 0.68
C GLU A 181 -25.74 22.64 1.33
N LEU A 182 -24.61 22.01 1.70
CA LEU A 182 -24.59 20.72 2.40
C LEU A 182 -25.23 20.79 3.78
N SER A 183 -25.03 21.90 4.48
CA SER A 183 -25.66 22.14 5.78
C SER A 183 -27.18 22.25 5.68
N ALA A 184 -27.66 22.94 4.67
CA ALA A 184 -29.10 23.05 4.39
C ALA A 184 -29.70 21.68 4.01
N TYR A 185 -28.98 20.92 3.15
CA TYR A 185 -29.37 19.59 2.72
C TYR A 185 -29.47 18.62 3.91
N ALA A 186 -28.46 18.59 4.76
CA ALA A 186 -28.41 17.73 5.96
C ALA A 186 -29.55 18.08 6.95
N ASN A 187 -29.84 19.37 7.14
CA ASN A 187 -30.93 19.80 8.03
C ASN A 187 -32.30 19.40 7.47
N ALA A 188 -32.53 19.49 6.16
CA ALA A 188 -33.76 19.05 5.52
C ALA A 188 -33.98 17.54 5.72
N HIS A 189 -32.98 16.73 5.44
CA HIS A 189 -33.01 15.26 5.63
C HIS A 189 -33.26 14.88 7.09
N TYR A 190 -32.57 15.54 8.04
CA TYR A 190 -32.82 15.34 9.47
C TYR A 190 -34.25 15.63 9.89
N ALA A 191 -34.88 16.67 9.32
CA ALA A 191 -36.28 17.02 9.60
C ALA A 191 -37.25 15.93 9.09
N GLU A 192 -36.93 15.28 7.96
CA GLU A 192 -37.73 14.17 7.41
C GLU A 192 -37.62 12.90 8.30
N ILE A 193 -36.42 12.52 8.72
CA ILE A 193 -36.21 11.41 9.66
C ILE A 193 -36.99 11.63 10.96
N LYS A 194 -36.97 12.84 11.49
CA LYS A 194 -37.74 13.17 12.72
C LYS A 194 -39.24 13.04 12.58
N LYS A 195 -39.78 13.35 11.41
CA LYS A 195 -41.24 13.22 11.14
C LYS A 195 -41.65 11.75 10.96
N GLY A 196 -40.79 10.94 10.31
CA GLY A 196 -41.05 9.51 10.09
C GLY A 196 -40.95 8.64 11.36
N GLY A 197 -40.17 9.06 12.36
CA GLY A 197 -40.01 8.34 13.64
C GLY A 197 -41.09 8.64 14.70
N GLN A 198 -42.16 9.40 14.36
CA GLN A 198 -43.28 9.74 15.24
C GLN A 198 -44.59 9.00 14.85
N GLN A 199 -44.53 7.96 13.99
CA GLN A 199 -45.66 7.08 13.69
C GLN A 199 -45.56 5.75 14.40
#